data_3312d11761799b987a085145ea77831d
#
_entry.id   3312d11761799b987a085145ea77831d
#
_cell.length_a   1.000
_cell.length_b   1.000
_cell.length_c   1.000
_cell.angle_alpha   90.00
_cell.angle_beta   90.00
_cell.angle_gamma   90.00
#
_symmetry.space_group_name_H-M   'P 1'
#
loop_
_entity.id
_entity.type
_entity.pdbx_description
1 polymer ?
#
loop_
_entity_poly.entity_id
_entity_poly.type
_entity_poly.pdbx_seq_one_letter_code
_entity_poly.pdbx_strand_id
1 'polypeptide(L)'
;MRYLFVSLLLIFNIIQAQESKGYKAYAVKSAPVIDGILSEEIWNNLVPASNFTLMWPETRYGNKIPLKYETIAYLGYDDSAIYVGAVLKHPNPDKMPKEFSQRDEIWDVNAETFFVTFNTYNDDLNFFGFQITSAGTVGDVFSSGSIESDDFLYDTVFDAKTHISSDGWSVEMAIPYSAIRFPEKEEQLWGLNFGRKIQSLDETYVWSPVNVNELEYHEST
;
A
#
# COMPACT_ATOMS: atom_id res chain seq x y z
N MET A 1 7.49 -67.16 0.82
CA MET A 1 6.88 -66.00 1.49
C MET A 1 7.63 -64.75 1.02
N ARG A 2 7.00 -63.93 0.14
CA ARG A 2 7.59 -62.67 -0.40
C ARG A 2 7.00 -61.54 0.39
N TYR A 3 7.79 -60.80 1.16
CA TYR A 3 7.38 -59.60 1.86
C TYR A 3 7.39 -58.43 0.88
N LEU A 4 6.21 -57.83 0.65
CA LEU A 4 6.03 -56.63 -0.14
C LEU A 4 6.24 -55.44 0.82
N PHE A 5 7.34 -54.71 0.68
CA PHE A 5 7.57 -53.42 1.36
C PHE A 5 6.81 -52.36 0.61
N VAL A 6 5.69 -51.87 1.17
CA VAL A 6 5.00 -50.67 0.70
C VAL A 6 5.63 -49.48 1.40
N SER A 7 6.45 -48.74 0.64
CA SER A 7 7.03 -47.47 1.11
C SER A 7 5.97 -46.38 0.97
N LEU A 8 5.40 -45.96 2.10
CA LEU A 8 4.45 -44.82 2.16
C LEU A 8 5.24 -43.52 2.10
N LEU A 9 5.28 -42.88 0.94
CA LEU A 9 5.83 -41.52 0.76
C LEU A 9 4.83 -40.50 1.32
N LEU A 10 5.07 -40.01 2.54
CA LEU A 10 4.37 -38.89 3.13
C LEU A 10 4.87 -37.59 2.43
N ILE A 11 4.07 -37.09 1.51
CA ILE A 11 4.29 -35.75 0.92
C ILE A 11 3.81 -34.75 1.98
N PHE A 12 4.75 -34.15 2.70
CA PHE A 12 4.47 -32.97 3.52
C PHE A 12 4.25 -31.78 2.56
N ASN A 13 3.00 -31.41 2.35
CA ASN A 13 2.68 -30.09 1.83
C ASN A 13 2.99 -29.09 2.94
N ILE A 14 4.13 -28.40 2.83
CA ILE A 14 4.41 -27.23 3.65
C ILE A 14 3.48 -26.14 3.12
N ILE A 15 2.34 -25.95 3.78
CA ILE A 15 1.54 -24.75 3.62
C ILE A 15 2.41 -23.64 4.20
N GLN A 16 3.06 -22.85 3.37
CA GLN A 16 3.66 -21.58 3.79
C GLN A 16 2.51 -20.66 4.15
N ALA A 17 2.16 -20.62 5.42
CA ALA A 17 1.34 -19.52 5.93
C ALA A 17 2.10 -18.24 5.63
N GLN A 18 1.50 -17.35 4.86
CA GLN A 18 2.07 -16.05 4.57
C GLN A 18 2.08 -15.25 5.87
N GLU A 19 3.27 -14.95 6.42
CA GLU A 19 3.39 -14.13 7.61
C GLU A 19 2.83 -12.73 7.30
N SER A 20 1.81 -12.33 8.02
CA SER A 20 1.33 -10.95 8.00
C SER A 20 2.44 -10.03 8.49
N LYS A 21 2.77 -9.00 7.70
CA LYS A 21 3.79 -8.04 8.08
C LYS A 21 3.24 -7.09 9.14
N GLY A 22 3.94 -6.94 10.24
CA GLY A 22 3.64 -5.94 11.26
C GLY A 22 4.43 -4.65 11.02
N TYR A 23 3.80 -3.50 11.20
CA TYR A 23 4.43 -2.18 11.18
C TYR A 23 4.18 -1.45 12.50
N LYS A 24 5.23 -0.96 13.13
CA LYS A 24 5.10 -0.12 14.30
C LYS A 24 5.24 1.35 13.89
N ALA A 25 4.14 2.09 13.98
CA ALA A 25 4.16 3.53 13.77
C ALA A 25 4.82 4.24 14.95
N TYR A 26 5.49 5.36 14.69
CA TYR A 26 6.15 6.18 15.69
C TYR A 26 5.62 7.61 15.67
N ALA A 27 5.47 8.18 16.87
CA ALA A 27 5.16 9.58 16.99
C ALA A 27 6.32 10.45 16.51
N VAL A 28 6.02 11.44 15.69
CA VAL A 28 6.99 12.42 15.21
C VAL A 28 6.95 13.68 16.08
N LYS A 29 8.09 14.35 16.22
CA LYS A 29 8.20 15.54 17.07
C LYS A 29 7.68 16.81 16.39
N SER A 30 7.70 16.83 15.08
CA SER A 30 7.23 17.94 14.25
C SER A 30 6.67 17.40 12.95
N ALA A 31 5.58 17.98 12.48
CA ALA A 31 5.02 17.69 11.17
C ALA A 31 6.05 17.97 10.06
N PRO A 32 6.16 17.10 9.02
CA PRO A 32 6.95 17.41 7.83
C PRO A 32 6.29 18.51 7.00
N VAL A 33 7.06 19.15 6.15
CA VAL A 33 6.54 19.99 5.09
C VAL A 33 6.13 19.08 3.93
N ILE A 34 4.87 19.12 3.54
CA ILE A 34 4.38 18.26 2.46
C ILE A 34 4.73 18.91 1.12
N ASP A 35 5.92 18.62 0.60
CA ASP A 35 6.42 19.13 -0.69
C ASP A 35 6.80 18.00 -1.68
N GLY A 36 6.70 16.74 -1.23
CA GLY A 36 7.02 15.54 -1.98
C GLY A 36 8.48 15.10 -1.86
N ILE A 37 9.30 15.81 -1.07
CA ILE A 37 10.75 15.55 -0.92
C ILE A 37 11.01 15.10 0.51
N LEU A 38 11.34 13.84 0.73
CA LEU A 38 11.60 13.26 2.06
C LEU A 38 12.95 13.77 2.62
N SER A 39 13.06 15.08 2.84
CA SER A 39 14.28 15.73 3.32
C SER A 39 14.33 15.91 4.84
N GLU A 40 13.19 15.85 5.52
CA GLU A 40 13.10 16.06 6.95
C GLU A 40 13.68 14.89 7.74
N GLU A 41 14.26 15.21 8.87
CA GLU A 41 14.90 14.24 9.77
C GLU A 41 13.92 13.14 10.22
N ILE A 42 12.63 13.43 10.24
CA ILE A 42 11.62 12.44 10.67
C ILE A 42 11.70 11.16 9.85
N TRP A 43 11.87 11.26 8.53
CA TRP A 43 11.89 10.10 7.63
C TRP A 43 13.08 9.17 7.90
N ASN A 44 14.20 9.71 8.38
CA ASN A 44 15.38 8.93 8.76
C ASN A 44 15.20 8.14 10.06
N ASN A 45 14.23 8.54 10.89
CA ASN A 45 13.97 7.94 12.20
C ASN A 45 12.82 6.92 12.18
N LEU A 46 12.13 6.78 11.04
CA LEU A 46 11.03 5.85 10.88
C LEU A 46 11.51 4.50 10.31
N VAL A 47 10.77 3.45 10.65
CA VAL A 47 11.05 2.10 10.13
C VAL A 47 10.59 2.02 8.68
N PRO A 48 11.45 1.61 7.73
CA PRO A 48 11.05 1.46 6.33
C PRO A 48 10.18 0.22 6.10
N ALA A 49 9.05 0.40 5.42
CA ALA A 49 8.29 -0.68 4.79
C ALA A 49 8.89 -0.95 3.41
N SER A 50 9.48 -2.11 3.23
CA SER A 50 10.16 -2.53 1.99
C SER A 50 9.75 -3.95 1.56
N ASN A 51 10.35 -4.46 0.50
CA ASN A 51 10.06 -5.79 -0.03
C ASN A 51 8.59 -5.95 -0.46
N PHE A 52 8.15 -5.05 -1.33
CA PHE A 52 6.86 -5.13 -1.97
C PHE A 52 6.79 -6.36 -2.88
N THR A 53 5.59 -6.93 -2.99
CA THR A 53 5.32 -8.12 -3.80
C THR A 53 4.15 -7.88 -4.73
N LEU A 54 4.16 -8.56 -5.86
CA LEU A 54 3.14 -8.44 -6.90
C LEU A 54 1.80 -8.94 -6.39
N MET A 55 0.78 -8.09 -6.49
CA MET A 55 -0.61 -8.41 -6.23
C MET A 55 -1.35 -8.65 -7.56
N TRP A 56 -1.14 -7.81 -8.56
CA TRP A 56 -1.77 -7.90 -9.87
C TRP A 56 -0.71 -7.81 -11.00
N PRO A 57 -0.77 -8.63 -12.06
CA PRO A 57 -1.79 -9.67 -12.32
C PRO A 57 -1.59 -10.93 -11.46
N GLU A 58 -2.67 -11.57 -11.09
CA GLU A 58 -2.73 -12.73 -10.20
C GLU A 58 -1.86 -13.91 -10.67
N THR A 59 -1.71 -14.07 -11.99
CA THR A 59 -0.89 -15.14 -12.59
C THR A 59 0.58 -15.12 -12.13
N ARG A 60 1.04 -14.00 -11.54
CA ARG A 60 2.39 -13.80 -11.02
C ARG A 60 2.39 -13.32 -9.58
N TYR A 61 1.28 -13.51 -8.87
CA TYR A 61 1.10 -13.14 -7.47
C TYR A 61 2.29 -13.60 -6.59
N GLY A 62 2.69 -12.74 -5.66
CA GLY A 62 3.78 -13.02 -4.73
C GLY A 62 5.19 -12.81 -5.27
N ASN A 63 5.36 -12.51 -6.56
CA ASN A 63 6.66 -12.15 -7.10
C ASN A 63 7.18 -10.86 -6.47
N LYS A 64 8.47 -10.83 -6.13
CA LYS A 64 9.10 -9.63 -5.56
C LYS A 64 9.18 -8.52 -6.61
N ILE A 65 8.99 -7.28 -6.14
CA ILE A 65 9.21 -6.09 -6.97
C ILE A 65 10.67 -6.06 -7.49
N PRO A 66 10.90 -5.82 -8.79
CA PRO A 66 12.25 -5.70 -9.32
C PRO A 66 13.01 -4.53 -8.67
N LEU A 67 14.31 -4.69 -8.38
CA LEU A 67 15.14 -3.67 -7.73
C LEU A 67 15.11 -2.29 -8.42
N LYS A 68 14.99 -2.29 -9.76
CA LYS A 68 14.89 -1.04 -10.53
C LYS A 68 13.57 -0.28 -10.30
N TYR A 69 12.60 -0.91 -9.64
CA TYR A 69 11.32 -0.35 -9.19
C TYR A 69 11.17 -0.43 -7.68
N GLU A 70 12.27 -0.67 -6.95
CA GLU A 70 12.21 -0.74 -5.48
C GLU A 70 11.37 0.40 -4.90
N THR A 71 10.54 0.03 -3.93
CA THR A 71 9.66 0.95 -3.23
C THR A 71 9.91 0.83 -1.75
N ILE A 72 10.08 1.97 -1.09
CA ILE A 72 10.26 2.08 0.35
C ILE A 72 9.22 3.09 0.84
N ALA A 73 8.41 2.71 1.82
CA ALA A 73 7.42 3.58 2.42
C ALA A 73 7.66 3.74 3.92
N TYR A 74 7.21 4.86 4.47
CA TYR A 74 7.35 5.24 5.87
C TYR A 74 6.01 5.72 6.40
N LEU A 75 5.76 5.51 7.69
CA LEU A 75 4.58 6.03 8.38
C LEU A 75 4.96 6.52 9.76
N GLY A 76 4.60 7.75 10.06
CA GLY A 76 4.66 8.37 11.36
C GLY A 76 3.36 9.07 11.69
N TYR A 77 3.21 9.57 12.90
CA TYR A 77 2.00 10.28 13.33
C TYR A 77 2.31 11.33 14.40
N ASP A 78 1.42 12.30 14.55
CA ASP A 78 1.37 13.20 15.70
C ASP A 78 -0.09 13.29 16.21
N ASP A 79 -0.38 14.28 17.04
CA ASP A 79 -1.73 14.49 17.59
C ASP A 79 -2.75 14.98 16.55
N SER A 80 -2.31 15.32 15.33
CA SER A 80 -3.13 15.96 14.29
C SER A 80 -3.36 15.06 13.08
N ALA A 81 -2.36 14.28 12.69
CA ALA A 81 -2.36 13.57 11.41
C ALA A 81 -1.45 12.33 11.42
N ILE A 82 -1.69 11.50 10.40
CA ILE A 82 -0.77 10.45 9.96
C ILE A 82 0.05 11.02 8.81
N TYR A 83 1.35 10.80 8.84
CA TYR A 83 2.28 11.20 7.79
C TYR A 83 2.80 9.95 7.06
N VAL A 84 2.67 9.95 5.75
CA VAL A 84 3.16 8.88 4.89
C VAL A 84 4.19 9.46 3.93
N GLY A 85 5.36 8.84 3.89
CA GLY A 85 6.40 9.14 2.92
C GLY A 85 6.71 7.91 2.08
N ALA A 86 7.02 8.08 0.80
CA ALA A 86 7.48 6.97 -0.03
C ALA A 86 8.53 7.41 -1.05
N VAL A 87 9.51 6.52 -1.27
CA VAL A 87 10.50 6.62 -2.35
C VAL A 87 10.29 5.48 -3.32
N LEU A 88 10.06 5.81 -4.60
CA LEU A 88 9.67 4.88 -5.64
C LEU A 88 10.68 4.96 -6.79
N LYS A 89 11.61 3.99 -6.87
CA LYS A 89 12.58 3.94 -7.98
C LYS A 89 11.88 3.72 -9.31
N HIS A 90 12.43 4.34 -10.36
CA HIS A 90 12.00 4.12 -11.73
C HIS A 90 13.22 4.19 -12.68
N PRO A 91 13.41 3.20 -13.56
CA PRO A 91 14.62 3.12 -14.39
C PRO A 91 14.74 4.24 -15.44
N ASN A 92 13.65 4.91 -15.78
CA ASN A 92 13.60 6.02 -16.73
C ASN A 92 12.60 7.08 -16.27
N PRO A 93 12.91 7.90 -15.25
CA PRO A 93 11.96 8.87 -14.70
C PRO A 93 11.46 9.90 -15.72
N ASP A 94 12.30 10.28 -16.68
CA ASP A 94 11.92 11.22 -17.74
C ASP A 94 10.81 10.69 -18.67
N LYS A 95 10.72 9.35 -18.80
CA LYS A 95 9.73 8.65 -19.63
C LYS A 95 8.61 8.02 -18.80
N MET A 96 8.61 8.26 -17.50
CA MET A 96 7.59 7.74 -16.60
C MET A 96 6.22 8.31 -16.98
N PRO A 97 5.17 7.48 -17.09
CA PRO A 97 3.81 7.97 -17.28
C PRO A 97 3.40 8.91 -16.15
N LYS A 98 2.87 10.09 -16.50
CA LYS A 98 2.47 11.16 -15.56
C LYS A 98 1.35 12.03 -16.13
N GLU A 99 0.35 11.38 -16.72
CA GLU A 99 -0.84 12.07 -17.19
C GLU A 99 -1.62 12.62 -16.00
N PHE A 100 -2.06 13.87 -16.10
CA PHE A 100 -2.87 14.52 -15.08
C PHE A 100 -4.35 14.22 -15.32
N SER A 101 -5.09 13.95 -14.26
CA SER A 101 -6.53 13.68 -14.28
C SER A 101 -7.27 14.50 -13.22
N GLN A 102 -8.57 14.43 -13.20
CA GLN A 102 -9.36 14.99 -12.11
C GLN A 102 -9.15 14.16 -10.83
N ARG A 103 -9.47 14.75 -9.67
CA ARG A 103 -9.49 14.06 -8.40
C ARG A 103 -10.32 12.76 -8.53
N ASP A 104 -9.87 11.68 -7.92
CA ASP A 104 -10.45 10.32 -7.90
C ASP A 104 -10.40 9.57 -9.24
N GLU A 105 -10.09 10.22 -10.36
CA GLU A 105 -9.80 9.55 -11.64
C GLU A 105 -8.35 9.06 -11.68
N ILE A 106 -8.01 8.04 -10.88
CA ILE A 106 -6.64 7.58 -10.65
C ILE A 106 -6.29 6.32 -11.45
N TRP A 107 -7.23 5.38 -11.54
CA TRP A 107 -6.92 4.04 -12.04
C TRP A 107 -6.90 3.92 -13.56
N ASP A 108 -7.66 4.76 -14.26
CA ASP A 108 -7.78 4.74 -15.72
C ASP A 108 -6.85 5.73 -16.43
N VAL A 109 -6.03 6.46 -15.64
CA VAL A 109 -5.09 7.44 -16.15
C VAL A 109 -3.72 6.82 -16.44
N ASN A 110 -3.05 7.32 -17.46
CA ASN A 110 -1.68 6.88 -17.78
C ASN A 110 -0.64 7.57 -16.87
N ALA A 111 -0.65 7.17 -15.60
CA ALA A 111 0.30 7.64 -14.57
C ALA A 111 0.68 6.52 -13.62
N GLU A 112 1.89 6.60 -13.04
CA GLU A 112 2.27 5.77 -11.89
C GLU A 112 1.43 6.17 -10.67
N THR A 113 1.08 5.23 -9.82
CA THR A 113 0.27 5.52 -8.62
C THR A 113 0.92 4.92 -7.38
N PHE A 114 0.89 5.67 -6.29
CA PHE A 114 1.16 5.19 -4.93
C PHE A 114 -0.12 5.31 -4.11
N PHE A 115 -0.34 4.34 -3.24
CA PHE A 115 -1.48 4.35 -2.33
C PHE A 115 -1.13 3.77 -0.95
N VAL A 116 -1.89 4.19 0.04
CA VAL A 116 -1.90 3.62 1.40
C VAL A 116 -3.34 3.30 1.78
N THR A 117 -3.54 2.17 2.43
CA THR A 117 -4.85 1.75 2.94
C THR A 117 -4.78 1.46 4.43
N PHE A 118 -5.85 1.86 5.15
CA PHE A 118 -6.01 1.65 6.57
C PHE A 118 -7.31 0.92 6.86
N ASN A 119 -7.23 -0.21 7.57
CA ASN A 119 -8.38 -0.82 8.23
C ASN A 119 -8.34 -0.41 9.71
N THR A 120 -8.99 0.67 10.03
CA THR A 120 -8.92 1.30 11.36
C THR A 120 -9.71 0.55 12.42
N TYR A 121 -10.68 -0.27 12.03
CA TYR A 121 -11.47 -1.11 12.92
C TYR A 121 -10.85 -2.50 13.11
N ASN A 122 -9.87 -2.86 12.27
CA ASN A 122 -9.24 -4.19 12.22
C ASN A 122 -10.29 -5.31 12.11
N ASP A 123 -11.25 -5.09 11.21
CA ASP A 123 -12.43 -5.94 11.01
C ASP A 123 -12.43 -6.62 9.62
N ASP A 124 -11.38 -6.39 8.82
CA ASP A 124 -11.21 -6.84 7.45
C ASP A 124 -12.34 -6.42 6.47
N LEU A 125 -13.19 -5.49 6.89
CA LEU A 125 -14.35 -5.02 6.14
C LEU A 125 -14.24 -3.55 5.73
N ASN A 126 -13.73 -2.68 6.62
CA ASN A 126 -13.77 -1.24 6.42
C ASN A 126 -12.36 -0.69 6.13
N PHE A 127 -12.16 -0.17 4.92
CA PHE A 127 -10.88 0.36 4.48
C PHE A 127 -10.99 1.82 4.04
N PHE A 128 -10.03 2.62 4.48
CA PHE A 128 -9.81 3.98 3.99
C PHE A 128 -8.57 3.98 3.11
N GLY A 129 -8.70 4.35 1.85
CA GLY A 129 -7.62 4.43 0.89
C GLY A 129 -7.29 5.88 0.54
N PHE A 130 -5.99 6.21 0.46
CA PHE A 130 -5.48 7.50 0.01
C PHE A 130 -4.46 7.26 -1.09
N GLN A 131 -4.60 7.96 -2.18
CA GLN A 131 -3.88 7.69 -3.42
C GLN A 131 -3.30 8.98 -3.99
N ILE A 132 -2.17 8.86 -4.68
CA ILE A 132 -1.60 9.95 -5.46
C ILE A 132 -0.88 9.39 -6.69
N THR A 133 -1.07 10.06 -7.82
CA THR A 133 -0.33 9.73 -9.04
C THR A 133 1.01 10.46 -9.10
N SER A 134 1.92 10.00 -9.96
CA SER A 134 3.17 10.69 -10.25
C SER A 134 2.99 12.11 -10.84
N ALA A 135 1.79 12.41 -11.35
CA ALA A 135 1.40 13.75 -11.81
C ALA A 135 0.86 14.65 -10.70
N GLY A 136 0.64 14.10 -9.48
CA GLY A 136 0.10 14.85 -8.34
C GLY A 136 -1.43 14.85 -8.23
N THR A 137 -2.13 14.07 -9.06
CA THR A 137 -3.58 13.86 -8.87
C THR A 137 -3.79 13.00 -7.63
N VAL A 138 -4.64 13.47 -6.72
CA VAL A 138 -5.03 12.77 -5.49
C VAL A 138 -6.39 12.11 -5.62
N GLY A 139 -6.60 11.04 -4.86
CA GLY A 139 -7.90 10.41 -4.71
C GLY A 139 -8.00 9.71 -3.38
N ASP A 140 -9.21 9.54 -2.92
CA ASP A 140 -9.54 8.79 -1.72
C ASP A 140 -10.73 7.86 -1.96
N VAL A 141 -10.79 6.81 -1.18
CA VAL A 141 -11.83 5.80 -1.29
C VAL A 141 -12.17 5.24 0.08
N PHE A 142 -13.43 4.97 0.30
CA PHE A 142 -13.90 4.16 1.41
C PHE A 142 -14.50 2.88 0.88
N SER A 143 -14.04 1.75 1.38
CA SER A 143 -14.58 0.43 1.04
C SER A 143 -15.19 -0.21 2.28
N SER A 144 -16.39 -0.80 2.12
CA SER A 144 -17.11 -1.46 3.22
C SER A 144 -17.55 -2.88 2.82
N GLY A 145 -16.64 -3.84 2.92
CA GLY A 145 -16.99 -5.27 2.94
C GLY A 145 -17.18 -6.00 1.62
N SER A 146 -17.13 -5.36 0.46
CA SER A 146 -17.06 -6.06 -0.83
C SER A 146 -16.42 -5.17 -1.91
N ILE A 147 -15.80 -5.81 -2.91
CA ILE A 147 -15.17 -5.11 -4.06
C ILE A 147 -16.19 -4.24 -4.82
N GLU A 148 -17.47 -4.57 -4.73
CA GLU A 148 -18.58 -3.80 -5.35
C GLU A 148 -19.05 -2.61 -4.52
N SER A 149 -18.52 -2.42 -3.30
CA SER A 149 -18.94 -1.38 -2.36
C SER A 149 -17.93 -0.25 -2.19
N ASP A 150 -16.96 -0.11 -3.07
CA ASP A 150 -16.03 1.01 -3.05
C ASP A 150 -16.77 2.32 -3.30
N ASP A 151 -16.76 3.18 -2.29
CA ASP A 151 -17.35 4.51 -2.36
C ASP A 151 -16.28 5.52 -2.80
N PHE A 152 -16.19 5.75 -4.10
CA PHE A 152 -15.34 6.78 -4.71
C PHE A 152 -15.93 8.19 -4.60
N LEU A 153 -17.13 8.33 -4.02
CA LEU A 153 -17.71 9.64 -3.65
C LEU A 153 -17.30 10.05 -2.23
N TYR A 154 -16.57 9.18 -1.53
CA TYR A 154 -15.95 9.51 -0.27
C TYR A 154 -14.86 10.56 -0.51
N ASP A 155 -15.15 11.80 -0.12
CA ASP A 155 -14.29 12.96 -0.42
C ASP A 155 -13.83 13.59 0.89
N THR A 156 -12.56 13.47 1.19
CA THR A 156 -11.93 14.00 2.39
C THR A 156 -10.85 15.02 2.06
N VAL A 157 -10.46 15.80 3.05
CA VAL A 157 -9.38 16.77 2.90
C VAL A 157 -8.11 16.17 3.48
N PHE A 158 -7.13 15.91 2.62
CA PHE A 158 -5.77 15.55 3.00
C PHE A 158 -4.77 16.26 2.09
N ASP A 159 -3.55 16.43 2.56
CA ASP A 159 -2.48 17.01 1.75
C ASP A 159 -1.56 15.92 1.23
N ALA A 160 -1.19 16.01 -0.05
CA ALA A 160 -0.25 15.10 -0.67
C ALA A 160 0.50 15.79 -1.81
N LYS A 161 1.79 15.49 -1.91
CA LYS A 161 2.67 16.02 -2.97
C LYS A 161 3.59 14.93 -3.48
N THR A 162 4.01 15.12 -4.72
CA THR A 162 5.00 14.27 -5.38
C THR A 162 6.16 15.10 -5.90
N HIS A 163 7.33 14.48 -5.92
CA HIS A 163 8.52 15.03 -6.53
C HIS A 163 9.17 14.00 -7.46
N ILE A 164 9.54 14.39 -8.68
CA ILE A 164 10.25 13.53 -9.64
C ILE A 164 11.73 13.87 -9.58
N SER A 165 12.55 12.86 -9.38
CA SER A 165 14.02 12.94 -9.30
C SER A 165 14.67 12.13 -10.44
N SER A 166 16.02 12.15 -10.50
CA SER A 166 16.78 11.33 -11.46
C SER A 166 16.62 9.81 -11.26
N ASP A 167 16.22 9.37 -10.06
CA ASP A 167 16.18 7.95 -9.68
C ASP A 167 14.76 7.38 -9.62
N GLY A 168 13.74 8.23 -9.80
CA GLY A 168 12.34 7.87 -9.69
C GLY A 168 11.49 9.03 -9.23
N TRP A 169 10.61 8.78 -8.29
CA TRP A 169 9.75 9.79 -7.69
C TRP A 169 9.53 9.52 -6.21
N SER A 170 9.04 10.51 -5.51
CA SER A 170 8.74 10.42 -4.08
C SER A 170 7.38 11.04 -3.78
N VAL A 171 6.85 10.66 -2.63
CA VAL A 171 5.52 11.04 -2.16
C VAL A 171 5.62 11.46 -0.70
N GLU A 172 4.91 12.53 -0.36
CA GLU A 172 4.56 12.85 1.01
C GLU A 172 3.06 13.07 1.12
N MET A 173 2.47 12.57 2.21
CA MET A 173 1.06 12.77 2.55
C MET A 173 0.92 13.15 4.01
N ALA A 174 -0.01 14.07 4.30
CA ALA A 174 -0.51 14.35 5.64
C ALA A 174 -2.01 14.06 5.64
N ILE A 175 -2.41 13.03 6.36
CA ILE A 175 -3.78 12.54 6.45
C ILE A 175 -4.32 12.90 7.83
N PRO A 176 -5.14 13.95 7.96
CA PRO A 176 -5.65 14.36 9.26
C PRO A 176 -6.62 13.32 9.81
N TYR A 177 -6.71 13.20 11.14
CA TYR A 177 -7.64 12.24 11.75
C TYR A 177 -9.11 12.51 11.42
N SER A 178 -9.45 13.72 10.99
CA SER A 178 -10.79 14.03 10.47
C SER A 178 -11.12 13.34 9.14
N ALA A 179 -10.11 12.88 8.41
CA ALA A 179 -10.26 12.15 7.14
C ALA A 179 -10.51 10.65 7.32
N ILE A 180 -10.44 10.12 8.53
CA ILE A 180 -10.65 8.70 8.84
C ILE A 180 -11.51 8.53 10.07
N ARG A 181 -12.14 7.37 10.20
CA ARG A 181 -12.90 7.01 11.39
C ARG A 181 -12.23 5.81 12.04
N PHE A 182 -12.10 5.86 13.37
CA PHE A 182 -11.51 4.77 14.14
C PHE A 182 -12.13 4.71 15.55
N PRO A 183 -12.10 3.54 16.21
CA PRO A 183 -12.64 3.41 17.56
C PRO A 183 -11.78 4.17 18.57
N GLU A 184 -12.41 4.71 19.61
CA GLU A 184 -11.73 5.37 20.73
C GLU A 184 -11.06 4.29 21.62
N LYS A 185 -9.74 4.12 21.47
CA LYS A 185 -8.91 3.18 22.25
C LYS A 185 -7.59 3.85 22.59
N GLU A 186 -7.02 3.52 23.75
CA GLU A 186 -5.68 4.01 24.15
C GLU A 186 -4.57 3.51 23.21
N GLU A 187 -4.67 2.25 22.79
CA GLU A 187 -3.77 1.65 21.79
C GLU A 187 -4.57 1.33 20.53
N GLN A 188 -4.07 1.80 19.41
CA GLN A 188 -4.68 1.59 18.10
C GLN A 188 -3.95 0.43 17.38
N LEU A 189 -4.72 -0.57 16.97
CA LEU A 189 -4.25 -1.65 16.10
C LEU A 189 -5.05 -1.60 14.80
N TRP A 190 -4.39 -1.24 13.71
CA TRP A 190 -5.01 -1.08 12.40
C TRP A 190 -4.40 -2.03 11.38
N GLY A 191 -5.20 -2.47 10.42
CA GLY A 191 -4.66 -3.01 9.19
C GLY A 191 -4.00 -1.90 8.39
N LEU A 192 -2.84 -2.20 7.79
CA LEU A 192 -2.05 -1.25 6.99
C LEU A 192 -1.54 -1.94 5.75
N ASN A 193 -1.71 -1.30 4.61
CA ASN A 193 -0.99 -1.67 3.41
C ASN A 193 -0.51 -0.44 2.64
N PHE A 194 0.63 -0.58 1.99
CA PHE A 194 1.14 0.35 1.00
C PHE A 194 1.15 -0.34 -0.34
N GLY A 195 0.86 0.39 -1.40
CA GLY A 195 0.92 -0.17 -2.73
C GLY A 195 1.40 0.82 -3.78
N ARG A 196 1.80 0.24 -4.90
CA ARG A 196 2.26 0.96 -6.08
C ARG A 196 1.73 0.29 -7.34
N LYS A 197 1.12 1.05 -8.23
CA LYS A 197 0.87 0.64 -9.62
C LYS A 197 2.03 1.13 -10.50
N ILE A 198 2.68 0.21 -11.20
CA ILE A 198 3.67 0.52 -12.23
C ILE A 198 2.95 0.49 -13.57
N GLN A 199 2.54 1.65 -14.04
CA GLN A 199 1.68 1.80 -15.21
C GLN A 199 2.28 1.20 -16.48
N SER A 200 3.59 1.38 -16.69
CA SER A 200 4.28 0.85 -17.88
C SER A 200 4.36 -0.68 -17.95
N LEU A 201 4.10 -1.37 -16.84
CA LEU A 201 4.10 -2.83 -16.74
C LEU A 201 2.69 -3.39 -16.55
N ASP A 202 1.71 -2.53 -16.27
CA ASP A 202 0.37 -2.89 -15.80
C ASP A 202 0.45 -3.87 -14.59
N GLU A 203 1.27 -3.48 -13.60
CA GLU A 203 1.55 -4.29 -12.43
C GLU A 203 1.28 -3.48 -11.16
N THR A 204 0.61 -4.12 -10.19
CA THR A 204 0.40 -3.56 -8.85
C THR A 204 1.17 -4.36 -7.82
N TYR A 205 1.98 -3.68 -7.05
CA TYR A 205 2.78 -4.23 -5.96
C TYR A 205 2.30 -3.68 -4.64
N VAL A 206 2.24 -4.54 -3.62
CA VAL A 206 1.83 -4.19 -2.27
C VAL A 206 2.86 -4.66 -1.24
N TRP A 207 2.90 -3.95 -0.12
CA TRP A 207 3.83 -4.27 0.97
C TRP A 207 3.41 -5.52 1.73
N SER A 208 2.12 -5.64 2.09
CA SER A 208 1.55 -6.81 2.78
C SER A 208 0.49 -7.43 1.86
N PRO A 209 0.88 -8.38 1.00
CA PRO A 209 -0.07 -8.98 0.07
C PRO A 209 -1.08 -9.83 0.84
N VAL A 210 -2.37 -9.63 0.53
CA VAL A 210 -3.48 -10.50 0.96
C VAL A 210 -3.72 -11.51 -0.15
N ASN A 211 -3.91 -12.76 0.19
CA ASN A 211 -4.22 -13.79 -0.79
C ASN A 211 -5.65 -13.59 -1.29
N VAL A 212 -5.81 -13.05 -2.50
CA VAL A 212 -7.12 -12.81 -3.11
C VAL A 212 -7.99 -14.05 -3.21
N ASN A 213 -7.38 -15.24 -3.30
CA ASN A 213 -8.13 -16.51 -3.29
C ASN A 213 -8.73 -16.86 -1.91
N GLU A 214 -8.28 -16.24 -0.83
CA GLU A 214 -8.86 -16.40 0.51
C GLU A 214 -10.06 -15.47 0.71
N LEU A 215 -10.11 -14.33 0.02
CA LEU A 215 -11.25 -13.41 0.08
C LEU A 215 -12.51 -13.98 -0.61
N GLU A 216 -12.36 -14.72 -1.72
CA GLU A 216 -13.48 -15.38 -2.40
C GLU A 216 -14.12 -16.51 -1.59
N TYR A 217 -13.41 -17.08 -0.59
CA TYR A 217 -13.93 -18.20 0.22
C TYR A 217 -14.93 -17.76 1.30
N HIS A 218 -14.98 -16.49 1.63
CA HIS A 218 -15.91 -15.95 2.64
C HIS A 218 -17.27 -15.52 2.06
N GLU A 219 -17.38 -15.39 0.74
CA GLU A 219 -18.65 -15.05 0.07
C GLU A 219 -19.54 -16.28 -0.24
N SER A 220 -19.06 -17.51 -0.02
CA SER A 220 -19.77 -18.75 -0.40
C SER A 220 -20.29 -19.62 0.76
N THR A 221 -20.30 -19.13 1.99
CA THR A 221 -20.93 -19.77 3.14
C THR A 221 -21.93 -18.85 3.80
#